data_1f34dcdae670723a5e869e213f088c45
#
_entry.id   1f34dcdae670723a5e869e213f088c45
#
_cell.length_a   1.000
_cell.length_b   1.000
_cell.length_c   1.000
_cell.angle_alpha   90.00
_cell.angle_beta   90.00
_cell.angle_gamma   90.00
#
_symmetry.space_group_name_H-M   'P 1'
#
loop_
_entity.id
_entity.type
_entity.pdbx_description
1 polymer ?
#
loop_
_entity_poly.entity_id
_entity_poly.type
_entity_poly.pdbx_seq_one_letter_code
_entity_poly.pdbx_strand_id
1 'polypeptide(L)'
;MNSKLRKNSHSQKINEVLIYIQNNLGGQLSLQSLAKLACLSSFHFHRIFTACVGESLHFHIHRLRMEHAAFKLRHGKDSITDIALSIGYETSAAFSKGFKQNFGLPPSQYRNQQFDNAISQFRTPGEISLLDSVNSSIHAEIRDLSEQTLLFIRKTGYFQQVAQEAWNALMPYAYKYSLVAEQTKFIGIVRDDPELTPIEKIHYDACISICKPHKIAGEMGLQRLAGGKYACFLHEGPYHMAHEIYHKIYGVWLPNSGHYLRDRPSFSLYLTPHYNQDSDQCRTEIYIPIS
;
A
#
# COMPACT_ATOMS: atom_id res chain seq x y z
N MET A 1 -7.67 -15.65 -30.41
CA MET A 1 -8.14 -16.14 -29.11
C MET A 1 -7.02 -16.59 -28.16
N ASN A 2 -5.93 -17.21 -28.64
CA ASN A 2 -4.84 -17.70 -27.80
C ASN A 2 -3.91 -16.62 -27.16
N SER A 3 -3.74 -15.45 -27.78
CA SER A 3 -2.80 -14.43 -27.25
C SER A 3 -3.35 -13.70 -26.00
N LYS A 4 -4.64 -13.43 -25.98
CA LYS A 4 -5.31 -12.77 -24.84
C LYS A 4 -5.37 -13.66 -23.58
N LEU A 5 -5.58 -14.98 -23.80
CA LEU A 5 -5.54 -15.98 -22.71
C LEU A 5 -4.13 -16.17 -22.12
N ARG A 6 -3.09 -16.14 -22.97
CA ARG A 6 -1.68 -16.19 -22.50
C ARG A 6 -1.28 -14.92 -21.74
N LYS A 7 -1.70 -13.74 -22.22
CA LYS A 7 -1.42 -12.46 -21.56
C LYS A 7 -2.05 -12.41 -20.16
N ASN A 8 -3.30 -12.85 -20.01
CA ASN A 8 -3.98 -12.93 -18.73
C ASN A 8 -3.30 -13.90 -17.74
N SER A 9 -2.78 -15.03 -18.23
CA SER A 9 -2.03 -15.98 -17.41
C SER A 9 -0.70 -15.41 -16.91
N HIS A 10 -0.01 -14.58 -17.68
CA HIS A 10 1.23 -13.95 -17.24
C HIS A 10 1.00 -12.84 -16.22
N SER A 11 0.02 -11.98 -16.42
CA SER A 11 -0.34 -10.93 -15.46
C SER A 11 -0.70 -11.50 -14.09
N GLN A 12 -1.45 -12.60 -14.05
CA GLN A 12 -1.78 -13.27 -12.79
C GLN A 12 -0.52 -13.77 -12.06
N LYS A 13 0.40 -14.44 -12.77
CA LYS A 13 1.65 -14.93 -12.20
C LYS A 13 2.54 -13.81 -11.68
N ILE A 14 2.60 -12.69 -12.39
CA ILE A 14 3.35 -11.51 -11.96
C ILE A 14 2.70 -10.90 -10.71
N ASN A 15 1.37 -10.83 -10.63
CA ASN A 15 0.68 -10.36 -9.41
C ASN A 15 1.00 -11.22 -8.19
N GLU A 16 1.04 -12.56 -8.33
CA GLU A 16 1.45 -13.46 -7.25
C GLU A 16 2.89 -13.17 -6.78
N VAL A 17 3.81 -12.92 -7.74
CA VAL A 17 5.19 -12.54 -7.42
C VAL A 17 5.27 -11.18 -6.73
N LEU A 18 4.53 -10.18 -7.19
CA LEU A 18 4.50 -8.85 -6.57
C LEU A 18 4.01 -8.91 -5.12
N ILE A 19 2.96 -9.70 -4.84
CA ILE A 19 2.47 -9.93 -3.48
C ILE A 19 3.56 -10.62 -2.64
N TYR A 20 4.23 -11.64 -3.20
CA TYR A 20 5.31 -12.34 -2.51
C TYR A 20 6.46 -11.39 -2.16
N ILE A 21 6.91 -10.56 -3.10
CA ILE A 21 7.97 -9.56 -2.88
C ILE A 21 7.57 -8.63 -1.73
N GLN A 22 6.37 -8.05 -1.77
CA GLN A 22 5.89 -7.11 -0.76
C GLN A 22 5.83 -7.72 0.65
N ASN A 23 5.46 -8.99 0.75
CA ASN A 23 5.38 -9.69 2.04
C ASN A 23 6.74 -10.21 2.53
N ASN A 24 7.80 -10.15 1.72
CA ASN A 24 9.10 -10.76 2.02
C ASN A 24 10.28 -9.82 1.73
N LEU A 25 10.13 -8.51 1.89
CA LEU A 25 11.16 -7.52 1.55
C LEU A 25 12.50 -7.75 2.27
N GLY A 26 12.47 -8.26 3.52
CA GLY A 26 13.66 -8.61 4.29
C GLY A 26 14.34 -9.92 3.84
N GLY A 27 13.68 -10.73 3.01
CA GLY A 27 14.16 -12.02 2.58
C GLY A 27 15.09 -11.99 1.36
N GLN A 28 15.57 -13.18 0.98
CA GLN A 28 16.33 -13.35 -0.27
C GLN A 28 15.38 -13.40 -1.46
N LEU A 29 15.28 -12.31 -2.19
CA LEU A 29 14.43 -12.13 -3.37
C LEU A 29 15.29 -12.27 -4.65
N SER A 30 15.73 -13.50 -4.95
CA SER A 30 16.56 -13.76 -6.14
C SER A 30 15.69 -13.90 -7.40
N LEU A 31 16.26 -13.55 -8.56
CA LEU A 31 15.61 -13.74 -9.85
C LEU A 31 15.17 -15.20 -10.05
N GLN A 32 16.02 -16.16 -9.64
CA GLN A 32 15.74 -17.57 -9.80
C GLN A 32 14.55 -18.03 -8.93
N SER A 33 14.50 -17.61 -7.65
CA SER A 33 13.41 -17.98 -6.74
C SER A 33 12.07 -17.42 -7.20
N LEU A 34 12.06 -16.17 -7.65
CA LEU A 34 10.84 -15.49 -8.11
C LEU A 34 10.36 -16.01 -9.48
N ALA A 35 11.29 -16.34 -10.38
CA ALA A 35 10.96 -17.00 -11.64
C ALA A 35 10.34 -18.39 -11.41
N LYS A 36 10.88 -19.16 -10.44
CA LYS A 36 10.33 -20.45 -10.04
C LYS A 36 8.91 -20.30 -9.47
N LEU A 37 8.66 -19.28 -8.64
CA LEU A 37 7.33 -18.96 -8.12
C LEU A 37 6.33 -18.68 -9.25
N ALA A 38 6.75 -17.94 -10.28
CA ALA A 38 5.95 -17.68 -11.48
C ALA A 38 5.82 -18.89 -12.44
N CYS A 39 6.47 -20.02 -12.16
CA CYS A 39 6.60 -21.15 -13.09
C CYS A 39 7.13 -20.73 -14.47
N LEU A 40 8.20 -19.89 -14.48
CA LEU A 40 8.86 -19.38 -15.67
C LEU A 40 10.36 -19.62 -15.57
N SER A 41 11.06 -19.68 -16.72
CA SER A 41 12.52 -19.56 -16.72
C SER A 41 12.94 -18.15 -16.32
N SER A 42 14.11 -17.98 -15.71
CA SER A 42 14.63 -16.66 -15.27
C SER A 42 14.67 -15.64 -16.42
N PHE A 43 15.01 -16.09 -17.64
CA PHE A 43 15.06 -15.25 -18.83
C PHE A 43 13.65 -14.74 -19.23
N HIS A 44 12.66 -15.62 -19.30
CA HIS A 44 11.29 -15.24 -19.63
C HIS A 44 10.65 -14.41 -18.53
N PHE A 45 10.89 -14.79 -17.27
CA PHE A 45 10.39 -14.06 -16.11
C PHE A 45 10.87 -12.60 -16.11
N HIS A 46 12.19 -12.38 -16.27
CA HIS A 46 12.74 -11.01 -16.29
C HIS A 46 12.06 -10.14 -17.37
N ARG A 47 11.91 -10.66 -18.59
CA ARG A 47 11.28 -9.91 -19.68
C ARG A 47 9.79 -9.63 -19.43
N ILE A 48 9.06 -10.64 -18.94
CA ILE A 48 7.62 -10.51 -18.66
C ILE A 48 7.42 -9.57 -17.47
N PHE A 49 8.23 -9.71 -16.41
CA PHE A 49 8.17 -8.81 -15.25
C PHE A 49 8.39 -7.36 -15.68
N THR A 50 9.47 -7.06 -16.39
CA THR A 50 9.76 -5.70 -16.86
C THR A 50 8.67 -5.17 -17.78
N ALA A 51 8.10 -6.00 -18.65
CA ALA A 51 7.01 -5.58 -19.52
C ALA A 51 5.68 -5.32 -18.77
N CYS A 52 5.42 -6.03 -17.68
CA CYS A 52 4.21 -5.86 -16.87
C CYS A 52 4.33 -4.74 -15.84
N VAL A 53 5.52 -4.58 -15.24
CA VAL A 53 5.75 -3.67 -14.11
C VAL A 53 6.37 -2.33 -14.55
N GLY A 54 6.98 -2.29 -15.74
CA GLY A 54 7.62 -1.09 -16.27
C GLY A 54 9.03 -0.82 -15.75
N GLU A 55 9.55 -1.67 -14.84
CA GLU A 55 10.89 -1.55 -14.28
C GLU A 55 11.54 -2.93 -14.08
N SER A 56 12.88 -2.97 -13.95
CA SER A 56 13.57 -4.23 -13.70
C SER A 56 13.27 -4.77 -12.30
N LEU A 57 13.31 -6.10 -12.12
CA LEU A 57 13.09 -6.75 -10.82
C LEU A 57 13.99 -6.19 -9.72
N HIS A 58 15.28 -6.00 -10.03
CA HIS A 58 16.25 -5.46 -9.05
C HIS A 58 15.89 -4.05 -8.63
N PHE A 59 15.53 -3.19 -9.59
CA PHE A 59 15.13 -1.82 -9.29
C PHE A 59 13.84 -1.77 -8.47
N HIS A 60 12.85 -2.60 -8.83
CA HIS A 60 11.58 -2.72 -8.11
C HIS A 60 11.79 -3.10 -6.63
N ILE A 61 12.57 -4.18 -6.37
CA ILE A 61 12.86 -4.62 -5.00
C ILE A 61 13.63 -3.55 -4.22
N HIS A 62 14.64 -2.93 -4.86
CA HIS A 62 15.43 -1.87 -4.22
C HIS A 62 14.54 -0.68 -3.84
N ARG A 63 13.70 -0.21 -4.74
CA ARG A 63 12.75 0.89 -4.50
C ARG A 63 11.84 0.57 -3.33
N LEU A 64 11.16 -0.58 -3.34
CA LEU A 64 10.27 -0.99 -2.24
C LEU A 64 11.00 -1.08 -0.89
N ARG A 65 12.23 -1.59 -0.86
CA ARG A 65 13.05 -1.63 0.35
C ARG A 65 13.37 -0.24 0.87
N MET A 66 13.72 0.70 -0.01
CA MET A 66 14.03 2.08 0.35
C MET A 66 12.79 2.84 0.85
N GLU A 67 11.65 2.70 0.18
CA GLU A 67 10.37 3.28 0.60
C GLU A 67 9.94 2.73 1.97
N HIS A 68 10.04 1.41 2.16
CA HIS A 68 9.74 0.78 3.44
C HIS A 68 10.67 1.25 4.58
N ALA A 69 11.97 1.42 4.29
CA ALA A 69 12.90 1.98 5.25
C ALA A 69 12.58 3.43 5.61
N ALA A 70 12.25 4.25 4.61
CA ALA A 70 11.86 5.65 4.83
C ALA A 70 10.60 5.74 5.70
N PHE A 71 9.60 4.88 5.44
CA PHE A 71 8.41 4.78 6.26
C PHE A 71 8.74 4.40 7.72
N LYS A 72 9.59 3.38 7.95
CA LYS A 72 10.03 2.99 9.30
C LYS A 72 10.85 4.07 10.01
N LEU A 73 11.71 4.79 9.29
CA LEU A 73 12.46 5.92 9.83
C LEU A 73 11.54 7.05 10.26
N ARG A 74 10.48 7.29 9.50
CA ARG A 74 9.51 8.36 9.71
C ARG A 74 8.60 8.10 10.91
N HIS A 75 8.10 6.88 11.02
CA HIS A 75 7.00 6.54 11.94
C HIS A 75 7.37 5.53 13.03
N GLY A 76 8.56 4.92 12.94
CA GLY A 76 9.04 3.91 13.87
C GLY A 76 10.12 4.42 14.81
N LYS A 77 10.37 3.63 15.89
CA LYS A 77 11.45 3.86 16.84
C LYS A 77 12.61 2.86 16.69
N ASP A 78 12.53 1.98 15.69
CA ASP A 78 13.56 0.97 15.44
C ASP A 78 14.92 1.62 15.19
N SER A 79 16.00 0.97 15.61
CA SER A 79 17.34 1.43 15.29
C SER A 79 17.60 1.39 13.79
N ILE A 80 18.54 2.23 13.29
CA ILE A 80 18.92 2.22 11.86
C ILE A 80 19.44 0.83 11.46
N THR A 81 20.11 0.13 12.37
CA THR A 81 20.59 -1.22 12.15
C THR A 81 19.45 -2.23 12.01
N ASP A 82 18.45 -2.16 12.89
CA ASP A 82 17.28 -3.06 12.83
C ASP A 82 16.47 -2.81 11.55
N ILE A 83 16.31 -1.55 11.16
CA ILE A 83 15.67 -1.20 9.90
C ILE A 83 16.43 -1.81 8.72
N ALA A 84 17.77 -1.63 8.66
CA ALA A 84 18.61 -2.16 7.60
C ALA A 84 18.44 -3.69 7.46
N LEU A 85 18.53 -4.41 8.57
CA LEU A 85 18.37 -5.87 8.60
C LEU A 85 16.95 -6.29 8.20
N SER A 86 15.93 -5.59 8.68
CA SER A 86 14.52 -5.91 8.39
C SER A 86 14.14 -5.79 6.92
N ILE A 87 14.89 -5.00 6.14
CA ILE A 87 14.69 -4.81 4.69
C ILE A 87 15.72 -5.57 3.84
N GLY A 88 16.50 -6.48 4.46
CA GLY A 88 17.40 -7.39 3.76
C GLY A 88 18.76 -6.80 3.39
N TYR A 89 19.24 -5.79 4.11
CA TYR A 89 20.64 -5.36 4.04
C TYR A 89 21.48 -6.12 5.07
N GLU A 90 22.68 -6.53 4.67
CA GLU A 90 23.61 -7.24 5.56
C GLU A 90 24.26 -6.32 6.61
N THR A 91 24.41 -5.03 6.27
CA THR A 91 25.03 -4.04 7.16
C THR A 91 24.31 -2.71 7.13
N SER A 92 24.29 -2.00 8.28
CA SER A 92 23.77 -0.65 8.37
C SER A 92 24.56 0.36 7.52
N ALA A 93 25.85 0.09 7.27
CA ALA A 93 26.69 0.95 6.43
C ALA A 93 26.29 0.87 4.94
N ALA A 94 26.07 -0.35 4.42
CA ALA A 94 25.59 -0.56 3.05
C ALA A 94 24.21 0.06 2.86
N PHE A 95 23.31 -0.15 3.82
CA PHE A 95 22.00 0.50 3.85
C PHE A 95 22.10 2.03 3.83
N SER A 96 22.89 2.62 4.75
CA SER A 96 23.01 4.09 4.86
C SER A 96 23.55 4.72 3.58
N LYS A 97 24.48 4.04 2.90
CA LYS A 97 24.99 4.48 1.59
C LYS A 97 23.89 4.45 0.53
N GLY A 98 23.16 3.34 0.41
CA GLY A 98 22.06 3.18 -0.55
C GLY A 98 20.91 4.17 -0.28
N PHE A 99 20.56 4.34 0.99
CA PHE A 99 19.54 5.27 1.42
C PHE A 99 19.89 6.73 1.06
N LYS A 100 21.13 7.14 1.36
CA LYS A 100 21.60 8.48 0.99
C LYS A 100 21.62 8.70 -0.53
N GLN A 101 21.96 7.67 -1.31
CA GLN A 101 21.91 7.75 -2.79
C GLN A 101 20.48 7.95 -3.29
N ASN A 102 19.49 7.34 -2.62
CA ASN A 102 18.10 7.37 -3.04
C ASN A 102 17.38 8.66 -2.57
N PHE A 103 17.62 9.11 -1.34
CA PHE A 103 16.91 10.23 -0.71
C PHE A 103 17.77 11.48 -0.49
N GLY A 104 19.02 11.47 -0.90
CA GLY A 104 19.94 12.63 -0.75
C GLY A 104 20.52 12.78 0.66
N LEU A 105 19.95 12.15 1.70
CA LEU A 105 20.31 12.29 3.10
C LEU A 105 20.57 10.95 3.77
N PRO A 106 21.49 10.90 4.75
CA PRO A 106 21.66 9.72 5.59
C PRO A 106 20.39 9.39 6.39
N PRO A 107 20.14 8.10 6.75
CA PRO A 107 18.96 7.69 7.50
C PRO A 107 18.74 8.45 8.82
N SER A 108 19.82 8.76 9.56
CA SER A 108 19.74 9.51 10.81
C SER A 108 19.27 10.94 10.62
N GLN A 109 19.78 11.62 9.59
CA GLN A 109 19.34 12.98 9.25
C GLN A 109 17.91 12.97 8.71
N TYR A 110 17.56 11.99 7.86
CA TYR A 110 16.21 11.81 7.34
C TYR A 110 15.19 11.65 8.46
N ARG A 111 15.49 10.84 9.49
CA ARG A 111 14.66 10.67 10.67
C ARG A 111 14.45 12.00 11.42
N ASN A 112 15.50 12.78 11.60
CA ASN A 112 15.45 14.01 12.38
C ASN A 112 14.82 15.20 11.63
N GLN A 113 15.00 15.29 10.30
CA GLN A 113 14.46 16.41 9.51
C GLN A 113 12.94 16.42 9.41
N GLN A 114 12.29 15.29 9.58
CA GLN A 114 10.85 15.21 9.36
C GLN A 114 10.01 15.77 10.49
N PHE A 115 10.55 15.89 11.70
CA PHE A 115 9.85 16.63 12.74
C PHE A 115 9.78 18.14 12.44
N ASP A 116 10.77 18.67 11.73
CA ASP A 116 10.80 20.11 11.38
C ASP A 116 10.15 20.42 10.02
N ASN A 117 10.27 19.53 9.02
CA ASN A 117 9.82 19.81 7.65
C ASN A 117 8.35 19.48 7.39
N ALA A 118 7.76 18.53 8.10
CA ALA A 118 6.30 18.29 8.02
C ALA A 118 5.51 19.54 8.48
N ILE A 119 6.13 20.35 9.38
CA ILE A 119 5.57 21.61 9.84
C ILE A 119 5.96 22.79 8.91
N SER A 120 7.11 22.73 8.22
CA SER A 120 7.64 23.88 7.48
C SER A 120 7.33 23.88 5.98
N GLN A 121 7.12 22.73 5.33
CA GLN A 121 6.74 22.68 3.91
C GLN A 121 5.27 23.04 3.66
N PHE A 122 4.43 23.01 4.70
CA PHE A 122 3.04 23.48 4.67
C PHE A 122 2.87 24.91 5.20
N ARG A 123 3.96 25.66 5.43
CA ARG A 123 3.92 27.08 5.83
C ARG A 123 3.91 28.00 4.62
N THR A 124 2.80 28.12 3.92
CA THR A 124 2.49 29.39 3.27
C THR A 124 1.91 30.36 4.32
N PRO A 125 2.25 31.66 4.30
CA PRO A 125 1.80 32.62 5.31
C PRO A 125 0.29 32.80 5.46
N GLY A 126 -0.54 32.16 4.61
CA GLY A 126 -2.01 32.18 4.68
C GLY A 126 -2.64 30.97 5.34
N GLU A 127 -1.89 29.86 5.58
CA GLU A 127 -2.44 28.58 6.08
C GLU A 127 -2.24 28.36 7.58
N ILE A 128 -1.64 29.30 8.30
CA ILE A 128 -1.53 29.28 9.76
C ILE A 128 -2.91 29.22 10.44
N SER A 129 -3.93 29.75 9.77
CA SER A 129 -5.34 29.69 10.21
C SER A 129 -5.96 28.28 10.13
N LEU A 130 -5.42 27.38 9.31
CA LEU A 130 -5.93 25.99 9.19
C LEU A 130 -5.36 25.06 10.26
N LEU A 131 -4.17 25.36 10.80
CA LEU A 131 -3.57 24.57 11.89
C LEU A 131 -4.28 24.80 13.23
N ASP A 132 -4.91 25.94 13.45
CA ASP A 132 -5.78 26.17 14.62
C ASP A 132 -7.09 25.37 14.53
N SER A 133 -7.56 25.02 13.34
CA SER A 133 -8.65 24.06 13.13
C SER A 133 -8.21 22.59 13.24
N VAL A 134 -6.89 22.29 13.19
CA VAL A 134 -6.28 20.96 13.38
C VAL A 134 -6.34 20.47 14.82
N ASN A 135 -6.71 21.33 15.77
CA ASN A 135 -7.01 20.96 17.16
C ASN A 135 -8.33 20.18 17.36
N SER A 136 -9.04 19.82 16.29
CA SER A 136 -10.08 18.81 16.38
C SER A 136 -9.40 17.46 16.62
N SER A 137 -9.54 16.94 17.83
CA SER A 137 -9.01 15.65 18.28
C SER A 137 -9.46 14.56 17.32
N ILE A 138 -8.52 14.06 16.48
CA ILE A 138 -8.82 12.89 15.65
C ILE A 138 -9.03 11.69 16.57
N HIS A 139 -10.18 11.05 16.46
CA HIS A 139 -10.56 9.95 17.33
C HIS A 139 -10.36 8.61 16.61
N ALA A 140 -9.67 7.70 17.27
CA ALA A 140 -9.48 6.34 16.78
C ALA A 140 -10.32 5.35 17.59
N GLU A 141 -11.00 4.46 16.91
CA GLU A 141 -11.57 3.26 17.52
C GLU A 141 -10.60 2.10 17.34
N ILE A 142 -10.20 1.43 18.42
CA ILE A 142 -9.32 0.26 18.32
C ILE A 142 -10.17 -0.98 18.09
N ARG A 143 -9.92 -1.66 16.98
CA ARG A 143 -10.64 -2.88 16.59
C ARG A 143 -9.67 -4.04 16.39
N ASP A 144 -10.05 -5.22 16.84
CA ASP A 144 -9.36 -6.47 16.55
C ASP A 144 -10.06 -7.17 15.39
N LEU A 145 -9.36 -7.35 14.27
CA LEU A 145 -9.91 -7.96 13.07
C LEU A 145 -9.44 -9.40 12.92
N SER A 146 -10.31 -10.27 12.47
CA SER A 146 -9.92 -11.59 11.98
C SER A 146 -9.29 -11.51 10.59
N GLU A 147 -8.41 -12.48 10.28
CA GLU A 147 -7.86 -12.61 8.92
C GLU A 147 -9.00 -12.84 7.92
N GLN A 148 -8.91 -12.19 6.75
CA GLN A 148 -9.91 -12.29 5.69
C GLN A 148 -9.23 -12.58 4.34
N THR A 149 -9.87 -13.36 3.50
CA THR A 149 -9.46 -13.55 2.10
C THR A 149 -10.10 -12.47 1.24
N LEU A 150 -9.29 -11.80 0.45
CA LEU A 150 -9.73 -10.79 -0.50
C LEU A 150 -9.50 -11.26 -1.93
N LEU A 151 -10.53 -11.13 -2.77
CA LEU A 151 -10.38 -11.08 -4.21
C LEU A 151 -10.02 -9.65 -4.59
N PHE A 152 -9.01 -9.47 -5.43
CA PHE A 152 -8.56 -8.15 -5.81
C PHE A 152 -8.16 -8.04 -7.27
N ILE A 153 -8.10 -6.81 -7.76
CA ILE A 153 -7.40 -6.41 -8.98
C ILE A 153 -6.45 -5.27 -8.64
N ARG A 154 -5.24 -5.29 -9.22
CA ARG A 154 -4.23 -4.24 -9.06
C ARG A 154 -4.15 -3.39 -10.31
N LYS A 155 -4.09 -2.08 -10.11
CA LYS A 155 -3.75 -1.10 -11.15
C LYS A 155 -2.61 -0.22 -10.67
N THR A 156 -1.87 0.35 -11.63
CA THR A 156 -0.68 1.19 -11.34
C THR A 156 -0.80 2.50 -12.07
N GLY A 157 -0.56 3.61 -11.39
CA GLY A 157 -0.61 4.95 -11.95
C GLY A 157 -1.26 6.00 -11.05
N TYR A 158 -1.81 7.05 -11.63
CA TYR A 158 -2.49 8.14 -10.90
C TYR A 158 -3.67 7.62 -10.08
N PHE A 159 -3.63 7.84 -8.78
CA PHE A 159 -4.53 7.22 -7.80
C PHE A 159 -6.02 7.30 -8.19
N GLN A 160 -6.53 8.49 -8.51
CA GLN A 160 -7.96 8.66 -8.84
C GLN A 160 -8.37 7.86 -10.08
N GLN A 161 -7.54 7.89 -11.12
CA GLN A 161 -7.79 7.16 -12.36
C GLN A 161 -7.71 5.64 -12.14
N VAL A 162 -6.64 5.16 -11.51
CA VAL A 162 -6.44 3.71 -11.32
C VAL A 162 -7.44 3.12 -10.33
N ALA A 163 -7.89 3.88 -9.34
CA ALA A 163 -8.95 3.44 -8.43
C ALA A 163 -10.25 3.18 -9.20
N GLN A 164 -10.68 4.13 -10.04
CA GLN A 164 -11.86 3.98 -10.89
C GLN A 164 -11.73 2.79 -11.86
N GLU A 165 -10.59 2.68 -12.55
CA GLU A 165 -10.31 1.56 -13.47
C GLU A 165 -10.34 0.20 -12.76
N ALA A 166 -9.77 0.12 -11.56
CA ALA A 166 -9.76 -1.10 -10.76
C ALA A 166 -11.17 -1.52 -10.35
N TRP A 167 -11.99 -0.60 -9.84
CA TRP A 167 -13.38 -0.90 -9.48
C TRP A 167 -14.23 -1.25 -10.70
N ASN A 168 -14.07 -0.55 -11.81
CA ASN A 168 -14.77 -0.83 -13.07
C ASN A 168 -14.42 -2.21 -13.65
N ALA A 169 -13.23 -2.76 -13.34
CA ALA A 169 -12.83 -4.10 -13.73
C ALA A 169 -13.26 -5.17 -12.73
N LEU A 170 -13.19 -4.87 -11.42
CA LEU A 170 -13.51 -5.83 -10.36
C LEU A 170 -15.02 -6.12 -10.28
N MET A 171 -15.86 -5.09 -10.31
CA MET A 171 -17.29 -5.26 -10.01
C MET A 171 -18.04 -6.10 -11.04
N PRO A 172 -17.86 -5.94 -12.36
CA PRO A 172 -18.48 -6.84 -13.34
C PRO A 172 -18.06 -8.30 -13.14
N TYR A 173 -16.79 -8.54 -12.78
CA TYR A 173 -16.30 -9.88 -12.45
C TYR A 173 -17.00 -10.43 -11.22
N ALA A 174 -17.05 -9.65 -10.14
CA ALA A 174 -17.65 -10.06 -8.88
C ALA A 174 -19.15 -10.40 -9.02
N TYR A 175 -19.90 -9.60 -9.78
CA TYR A 175 -21.31 -9.87 -10.08
C TYR A 175 -21.49 -11.11 -10.97
N LYS A 176 -20.68 -11.26 -12.01
CA LYS A 176 -20.74 -12.42 -12.91
C LYS A 176 -20.60 -13.75 -12.17
N TYR A 177 -19.77 -13.79 -11.13
CA TYR A 177 -19.52 -15.00 -10.35
C TYR A 177 -20.27 -15.03 -9.01
N SER A 178 -21.24 -14.12 -8.80
CA SER A 178 -22.08 -14.04 -7.59
C SER A 178 -21.26 -13.98 -6.29
N LEU A 179 -20.18 -13.19 -6.30
CA LEU A 179 -19.25 -13.03 -5.17
C LEU A 179 -19.64 -11.89 -4.23
N VAL A 180 -20.60 -11.06 -4.62
CA VAL A 180 -21.12 -9.95 -3.81
C VAL A 180 -22.35 -10.43 -3.04
N ALA A 181 -22.32 -10.25 -1.73
CA ALA A 181 -23.42 -10.52 -0.79
C ALA A 181 -23.56 -9.31 0.15
N GLU A 182 -24.57 -9.29 0.99
CA GLU A 182 -24.84 -8.18 1.92
C GLU A 182 -23.65 -7.89 2.86
N GLN A 183 -22.95 -8.94 3.31
CA GLN A 183 -21.77 -8.82 4.20
C GLN A 183 -20.45 -8.57 3.46
N THR A 184 -20.46 -8.44 2.14
CA THR A 184 -19.24 -8.20 1.35
C THR A 184 -18.64 -6.84 1.69
N LYS A 185 -17.37 -6.83 2.06
CA LYS A 185 -16.60 -5.62 2.34
C LYS A 185 -15.90 -5.16 1.07
N PHE A 186 -16.01 -3.85 0.79
CA PHE A 186 -15.34 -3.18 -0.32
C PHE A 186 -14.12 -2.45 0.22
N ILE A 187 -12.93 -2.88 -0.18
CA ILE A 187 -11.67 -2.46 0.45
C ILE A 187 -10.72 -1.92 -0.63
N GLY A 188 -10.13 -0.75 -0.35
CA GLY A 188 -9.05 -0.17 -1.14
C GLY A 188 -7.73 -0.26 -0.39
N ILE A 189 -6.67 -0.70 -1.05
CA ILE A 189 -5.33 -0.76 -0.46
C ILE A 189 -4.36 -0.02 -1.38
N VAL A 190 -3.79 1.08 -0.89
CA VAL A 190 -2.63 1.73 -1.51
C VAL A 190 -1.39 1.03 -0.99
N ARG A 191 -0.57 0.54 -1.90
CA ARG A 191 0.59 -0.31 -1.57
C ARG A 191 1.86 0.47 -1.33
N ASP A 192 1.94 1.62 -1.92
CA ASP A 192 3.13 2.47 -1.90
C ASP A 192 2.83 3.73 -1.10
N ASP A 193 3.88 4.37 -0.59
CA ASP A 193 3.74 5.68 0.06
C ASP A 193 3.66 6.77 -1.03
N PRO A 194 2.53 7.48 -1.18
CA PRO A 194 2.37 8.49 -2.23
C PRO A 194 3.34 9.68 -2.10
N GLU A 195 3.95 9.90 -0.93
CA GLU A 195 4.95 10.93 -0.74
C GLU A 195 6.35 10.50 -1.19
N LEU A 196 6.58 9.19 -1.34
CA LEU A 196 7.88 8.61 -1.66
C LEU A 196 7.93 7.99 -3.06
N THR A 197 6.80 7.44 -3.50
CA THR A 197 6.69 6.73 -4.79
C THR A 197 6.21 7.68 -5.87
N PRO A 198 6.89 7.73 -7.04
CA PRO A 198 6.38 8.47 -8.18
C PRO A 198 4.94 8.10 -8.49
N ILE A 199 4.09 9.11 -8.70
CA ILE A 199 2.64 8.95 -8.78
C ILE A 199 2.20 7.97 -9.87
N GLU A 200 2.95 7.87 -10.96
CA GLU A 200 2.73 6.92 -12.06
C GLU A 200 3.09 5.46 -11.70
N LYS A 201 3.71 5.24 -10.54
CA LYS A 201 4.13 3.91 -10.04
C LYS A 201 3.34 3.45 -8.81
N ILE A 202 2.41 4.26 -8.34
CA ILE A 202 1.55 3.89 -7.20
C ILE A 202 0.68 2.70 -7.58
N HIS A 203 0.69 1.67 -6.72
CA HIS A 203 -0.16 0.50 -6.86
C HIS A 203 -1.40 0.64 -5.99
N TYR A 204 -2.53 0.45 -6.61
CA TYR A 204 -3.82 0.41 -5.93
C TYR A 204 -4.50 -0.94 -6.14
N ASP A 205 -4.92 -1.57 -5.06
CA ASP A 205 -5.72 -2.80 -5.08
C ASP A 205 -7.17 -2.45 -4.73
N ALA A 206 -8.08 -2.63 -5.69
CA ALA A 206 -9.50 -2.72 -5.39
C ALA A 206 -9.80 -4.16 -4.95
N CYS A 207 -10.48 -4.33 -3.82
CA CYS A 207 -10.68 -5.62 -3.18
C CYS A 207 -12.12 -5.81 -2.73
N ILE A 208 -12.61 -7.05 -2.80
CA ILE A 208 -13.81 -7.48 -2.08
C ILE A 208 -13.48 -8.66 -1.16
N SER A 209 -14.10 -8.70 0.02
CA SER A 209 -14.00 -9.88 0.89
C SER A 209 -14.79 -11.05 0.30
N ILE A 210 -14.20 -12.25 0.34
CA ILE A 210 -14.86 -13.48 -0.09
C ILE A 210 -14.84 -14.51 1.03
N CYS A 211 -15.99 -15.18 1.22
CA CYS A 211 -16.15 -16.19 2.26
C CYS A 211 -15.94 -17.61 1.72
N LYS A 212 -16.00 -17.80 0.41
CA LYS A 212 -15.86 -19.10 -0.24
C LYS A 212 -14.66 -19.15 -1.16
N PRO A 213 -13.95 -20.27 -1.26
CA PRO A 213 -12.90 -20.46 -2.25
C PRO A 213 -13.43 -20.17 -3.65
N HIS A 214 -12.70 -19.35 -4.42
CA HIS A 214 -13.05 -19.00 -5.80
C HIS A 214 -11.84 -19.24 -6.70
N LYS A 215 -12.07 -19.88 -7.84
CA LYS A 215 -11.05 -20.07 -8.87
C LYS A 215 -10.94 -18.78 -9.67
N ILE A 216 -9.84 -18.08 -9.46
CA ILE A 216 -9.58 -16.80 -10.14
C ILE A 216 -9.33 -16.97 -11.63
N ALA A 217 -9.70 -15.95 -12.40
CA ALA A 217 -9.47 -15.89 -13.84
C ALA A 217 -9.13 -14.45 -14.26
N GLY A 218 -8.40 -14.30 -15.35
CA GLY A 218 -8.02 -13.00 -15.90
C GLY A 218 -6.93 -12.31 -15.07
N GLU A 219 -7.15 -11.03 -14.77
CA GLU A 219 -6.22 -10.18 -13.99
C GLU A 219 -6.49 -10.24 -12.48
N MET A 220 -7.49 -11.02 -12.05
CA MET A 220 -7.84 -11.12 -10.65
C MET A 220 -6.78 -11.88 -9.85
N GLY A 221 -6.64 -11.53 -8.58
CA GLY A 221 -5.76 -12.21 -7.62
C GLY A 221 -6.47 -12.48 -6.31
N LEU A 222 -5.88 -13.33 -5.49
CA LEU A 222 -6.28 -13.55 -4.10
C LEU A 222 -5.17 -13.08 -3.19
N GLN A 223 -5.55 -12.42 -2.09
CA GLN A 223 -4.62 -12.01 -1.04
C GLN A 223 -5.29 -12.14 0.33
N ARG A 224 -4.46 -12.12 1.38
CA ARG A 224 -4.96 -12.13 2.76
C ARG A 224 -4.85 -10.74 3.36
N LEU A 225 -5.94 -10.25 3.93
CA LEU A 225 -5.93 -9.14 4.86
C LEU A 225 -5.60 -9.71 6.24
N ALA A 226 -4.47 -9.29 6.79
CA ALA A 226 -3.99 -9.81 8.07
C ALA A 226 -4.95 -9.43 9.20
N GLY A 227 -5.20 -10.35 10.11
CA GLY A 227 -5.90 -10.08 11.35
C GLY A 227 -5.06 -9.29 12.37
N GLY A 228 -5.65 -9.00 13.53
CA GLY A 228 -5.05 -8.32 14.67
C GLY A 228 -5.55 -6.89 14.85
N LYS A 229 -4.87 -6.11 15.70
CA LYS A 229 -5.33 -4.78 16.11
C LYS A 229 -5.15 -3.74 15.01
N TYR A 230 -6.16 -2.91 14.86
CA TYR A 230 -6.18 -1.76 13.97
C TYR A 230 -6.77 -0.55 14.67
N ALA A 231 -6.19 0.62 14.42
CA ALA A 231 -6.84 1.88 14.71
C ALA A 231 -7.72 2.26 13.52
N CYS A 232 -9.01 2.45 13.77
CA CYS A 232 -10.04 2.76 12.78
C CYS A 232 -10.43 4.22 12.90
N PHE A 233 -10.41 4.94 11.77
CA PHE A 233 -10.78 6.35 11.67
C PHE A 233 -11.88 6.51 10.65
N LEU A 234 -12.96 7.18 11.02
CA LEU A 234 -14.04 7.52 10.09
C LEU A 234 -13.68 8.79 9.31
N HIS A 235 -13.72 8.70 8.00
CA HIS A 235 -13.67 9.82 7.07
C HIS A 235 -15.05 10.00 6.42
N GLU A 236 -15.59 11.22 6.52
CA GLU A 236 -16.81 11.63 5.85
C GLU A 236 -16.48 12.69 4.81
N GLY A 237 -16.86 12.46 3.56
CA GLY A 237 -16.56 13.30 2.41
C GLY A 237 -15.98 12.54 1.22
N PRO A 238 -15.65 13.24 0.14
CA PRO A 238 -15.12 12.65 -1.09
C PRO A 238 -13.86 11.81 -0.85
N TYR A 239 -13.75 10.69 -1.54
CA TYR A 239 -12.62 9.75 -1.34
C TYR A 239 -11.26 10.37 -1.65
N HIS A 240 -11.19 11.34 -2.58
CA HIS A 240 -9.94 12.00 -2.92
C HIS A 240 -9.43 12.93 -1.79
N MET A 241 -10.29 13.33 -0.85
CA MET A 241 -9.90 14.13 0.33
C MET A 241 -9.36 13.27 1.48
N ALA A 242 -9.39 11.96 1.37
CA ALA A 242 -8.91 11.06 2.42
C ALA A 242 -7.42 11.23 2.75
N HIS A 243 -6.61 11.84 1.85
CA HIS A 243 -5.19 12.10 2.12
C HIS A 243 -4.99 13.02 3.33
N GLU A 244 -5.89 13.98 3.58
CA GLU A 244 -5.80 14.90 4.72
C GLU A 244 -5.89 14.18 6.07
N ILE A 245 -6.73 13.15 6.15
CA ILE A 245 -6.86 12.39 7.40
C ILE A 245 -5.62 11.53 7.66
N TYR A 246 -4.93 11.04 6.61
CA TYR A 246 -3.67 10.32 6.78
C TYR A 246 -2.59 11.21 7.40
N HIS A 247 -2.48 12.48 7.00
CA HIS A 247 -1.56 13.43 7.64
C HIS A 247 -1.87 13.62 9.14
N LYS A 248 -3.16 13.74 9.51
CA LYS A 248 -3.58 13.84 10.91
C LYS A 248 -3.29 12.55 11.68
N ILE A 249 -3.51 11.38 11.08
CA ILE A 249 -3.25 10.08 11.68
C ILE A 249 -1.75 9.93 12.00
N TYR A 250 -0.90 10.07 10.99
CA TYR A 250 0.54 9.83 11.15
C TYR A 250 1.28 10.97 11.83
N GLY A 251 0.88 12.23 11.60
CA GLY A 251 1.53 13.41 12.14
C GLY A 251 1.07 13.80 13.55
N VAL A 252 -0.19 13.51 13.91
CA VAL A 252 -0.77 13.94 15.18
C VAL A 252 -1.16 12.78 16.07
N TRP A 253 -2.03 11.88 15.57
CA TRP A 253 -2.57 10.82 16.43
C TRP A 253 -1.53 9.76 16.79
N LEU A 254 -0.82 9.21 15.82
CA LEU A 254 0.12 8.11 16.05
C LEU A 254 1.23 8.47 17.05
N PRO A 255 1.91 9.62 16.96
CA PRO A 255 2.94 10.01 17.93
C PRO A 255 2.44 10.09 19.38
N ASN A 256 1.16 10.44 19.57
CA ASN A 256 0.53 10.64 20.86
C ASN A 256 -0.29 9.44 21.36
N SER A 257 -0.49 8.42 20.53
CA SER A 257 -1.38 7.29 20.82
C SER A 257 -0.80 6.23 21.73
N GLY A 258 0.53 6.18 21.87
CA GLY A 258 1.24 5.10 22.57
C GLY A 258 1.30 3.78 21.79
N HIS A 259 0.72 3.71 20.60
CA HIS A 259 0.74 2.53 19.73
C HIS A 259 1.93 2.56 18.76
N TYR A 260 2.32 1.37 18.28
CA TYR A 260 3.33 1.21 17.23
C TYR A 260 2.68 0.61 15.99
N LEU A 261 3.19 1.00 14.81
CA LEU A 261 2.74 0.42 13.56
C LEU A 261 3.20 -1.02 13.44
N ARG A 262 2.29 -1.90 13.01
CA ARG A 262 2.66 -3.22 12.52
C ARG A 262 3.10 -3.11 11.06
N ASP A 263 4.01 -3.98 10.65
CA ASP A 263 4.51 -4.08 9.27
C ASP A 263 3.46 -4.72 8.34
N ARG A 264 2.38 -4.00 8.13
CA ARG A 264 1.24 -4.36 7.26
C ARG A 264 0.70 -3.09 6.60
N PRO A 265 0.13 -3.18 5.40
CA PRO A 265 -0.48 -2.02 4.76
C PRO A 265 -1.71 -1.54 5.53
N SER A 266 -1.91 -0.22 5.55
CA SER A 266 -3.19 0.38 5.88
C SER A 266 -4.19 0.10 4.76
N PHE A 267 -5.49 0.19 5.06
CA PHE A 267 -6.53 0.01 4.06
C PHE A 267 -7.74 0.89 4.36
N SER A 268 -8.52 1.14 3.32
CA SER A 268 -9.79 1.85 3.39
C SER A 268 -10.94 0.87 3.19
N LEU A 269 -11.91 0.87 4.11
CA LEU A 269 -13.18 0.16 3.97
C LEU A 269 -14.25 1.17 3.53
N TYR A 270 -14.78 1.00 2.34
CA TYR A 270 -15.80 1.87 1.77
C TYR A 270 -17.19 1.47 2.28
N LEU A 271 -17.81 2.35 3.05
CA LEU A 271 -19.16 2.14 3.61
C LEU A 271 -20.25 2.62 2.66
N THR A 272 -19.92 3.55 1.75
CA THR A 272 -20.80 4.03 0.68
C THR A 272 -20.44 3.33 -0.63
N PRO A 273 -21.40 3.09 -1.52
CA PRO A 273 -21.11 2.44 -2.80
C PRO A 273 -20.06 3.19 -3.62
N HIS A 274 -19.13 2.45 -4.22
CA HIS A 274 -17.96 2.94 -4.97
C HIS A 274 -18.28 3.81 -6.20
N TYR A 275 -19.53 3.80 -6.70
CA TYR A 275 -19.97 4.64 -7.83
C TYR A 275 -20.33 6.07 -7.44
N ASN A 276 -20.31 6.42 -6.15
CA ASN A 276 -20.63 7.75 -5.64
C ASN A 276 -19.41 8.41 -4.97
N GLN A 277 -18.25 8.38 -5.64
CA GLN A 277 -16.94 8.70 -5.06
C GLN A 277 -16.73 10.20 -4.71
N ASP A 278 -17.44 11.10 -5.37
CA ASP A 278 -17.28 12.55 -5.22
C ASP A 278 -18.37 13.19 -4.33
N SER A 279 -19.18 12.38 -3.67
CA SER A 279 -20.24 12.87 -2.79
C SER A 279 -19.69 13.23 -1.41
N ASP A 280 -20.12 14.38 -0.89
CA ASP A 280 -19.87 14.79 0.50
C ASP A 280 -20.48 13.80 1.53
N GLN A 281 -21.36 12.91 1.08
CA GLN A 281 -21.98 11.87 1.90
C GLN A 281 -21.20 10.55 1.89
N CYS A 282 -20.05 10.49 1.21
CA CYS A 282 -19.19 9.31 1.24
C CYS A 282 -18.66 9.05 2.64
N ARG A 283 -18.66 7.79 3.04
CA ARG A 283 -18.12 7.34 4.32
C ARG A 283 -17.10 6.25 4.09
N THR A 284 -15.93 6.46 4.65
CA THR A 284 -14.80 5.53 4.56
C THR A 284 -14.21 5.31 5.94
N GLU A 285 -14.01 4.08 6.33
CA GLU A 285 -13.20 3.76 7.50
C GLU A 285 -11.77 3.47 7.06
N ILE A 286 -10.82 4.20 7.65
CA ILE A 286 -9.38 4.02 7.41
C ILE A 286 -8.81 3.20 8.54
N TYR A 287 -8.19 2.08 8.21
CA TYR A 287 -7.62 1.14 9.14
C TYR A 287 -6.10 1.19 9.11
N ILE A 288 -5.51 1.54 10.25
CA ILE A 288 -4.05 1.59 10.45
C ILE A 288 -3.65 0.40 11.33
N PRO A 289 -2.78 -0.51 10.86
CA PRO A 289 -2.35 -1.67 11.63
C PRO A 289 -1.46 -1.26 12.80
N ILE A 290 -1.85 -1.61 14.03
CA ILE A 290 -1.14 -1.26 15.26
C ILE A 290 -0.87 -2.48 16.14
N SER A 291 0.12 -2.35 17.04
CA SER A 291 0.45 -3.35 18.06
C SER A 291 -0.24 -3.04 19.38
#